data_c2bb53cab80d1dee7f833510b125101b
#
_entry.id   c2bb53cab80d1dee7f833510b125101b
#
_cell.length_a   1.000
_cell.length_b   1.000
_cell.length_c   1.000
_cell.angle_alpha   90.00
_cell.angle_beta   90.00
_cell.angle_gamma   90.00
#
_symmetry.space_group_name_H-M   'P 1'
#
loop_
_entity.id
_entity.type
_entity.pdbx_description
1 polymer ?
#
loop_
_entity_poly.entity_id
_entity_poly.type
_entity_poly.pdbx_seq_one_letter_code
_entity_poly.pdbx_strand_id
1 'polypeptide(L)'
;MIELDASTVLLQWAVGGMLGCWFTTRHREVGLGYGWLLRGTYVLMAGASAYIGFASTSPSSISETIRNCAAIAVTGVIALGLGQSIARRKAGVSGFVDEHDRRSQRIAEMTGIDRDSAEKEVGEGKEFAPLLDLAPLAFGLIALIAAGVSDGGNDAVAIIRTIVGAAFLGFVSDAMLLGHWYLVQPGLPRRHVNEIVKAFLFIWPLEVIVMLIPTGMFSVFSGSVDDGWGGQLGWFWAACAITTGVLTVVTLKALQERAYSAVMAATGLMYLAILTAFGTDLVARAVLAG
;
A
#
# COMPACT_ATOMS: atom_id res chain seq x y z
N MET A 1 17.95 -22.50 4.92
CA MET A 1 16.92 -22.82 3.87
C MET A 1 16.16 -21.54 3.63
N ILE A 2 15.88 -21.18 2.38
CA ILE A 2 15.09 -19.97 2.08
C ILE A 2 13.66 -20.25 2.52
N GLU A 3 13.16 -19.50 3.50
CA GLU A 3 11.80 -19.64 4.00
C GLU A 3 11.07 -18.30 3.88
N LEU A 4 9.90 -18.31 3.29
CA LEU A 4 9.03 -17.14 3.19
C LEU A 4 7.68 -17.47 3.80
N ASP A 5 7.32 -16.78 4.88
CA ASP A 5 6.00 -16.91 5.48
C ASP A 5 4.98 -16.10 4.67
N ALA A 6 4.26 -16.79 3.79
CA ALA A 6 3.23 -16.19 2.96
C ALA A 6 2.10 -15.53 3.78
N SER A 7 1.79 -16.06 4.97
CA SER A 7 0.81 -15.47 5.88
C SER A 7 1.24 -14.07 6.32
N THR A 8 2.49 -13.91 6.76
CA THR A 8 3.05 -12.61 7.15
C THR A 8 3.09 -11.62 5.99
N VAL A 9 3.53 -12.05 4.80
CA VAL A 9 3.60 -11.16 3.62
C VAL A 9 2.23 -10.63 3.21
N LEU A 10 1.22 -11.50 3.14
CA LEU A 10 -0.14 -11.08 2.80
C LEU A 10 -0.74 -10.12 3.85
N LEU A 11 -0.44 -10.38 5.13
CA LEU A 11 -0.87 -9.50 6.22
C LEU A 11 -0.22 -8.12 6.14
N GLN A 12 1.09 -8.05 5.91
CA GLN A 12 1.82 -6.81 5.72
C GLN A 12 1.23 -6.00 4.56
N TRP A 13 1.02 -6.65 3.43
CA TRP A 13 0.45 -6.01 2.26
C TRP A 13 -0.95 -5.46 2.55
N ALA A 14 -1.82 -6.25 3.22
CA ALA A 14 -3.17 -5.82 3.57
C ALA A 14 -3.16 -4.64 4.55
N VAL A 15 -2.35 -4.71 5.62
CA VAL A 15 -2.29 -3.67 6.67
C VAL A 15 -1.69 -2.37 6.10
N GLY A 16 -0.56 -2.48 5.39
CA GLY A 16 0.07 -1.34 4.74
C GLY A 16 -0.80 -0.71 3.65
N GLY A 17 -1.52 -1.54 2.89
CA GLY A 17 -2.47 -1.08 1.89
C GLY A 17 -3.67 -0.36 2.50
N MET A 18 -4.17 -0.77 3.66
CA MET A 18 -5.22 -0.01 4.35
C MET A 18 -4.73 1.36 4.83
N LEU A 19 -3.47 1.49 5.24
CA LEU A 19 -2.84 2.78 5.53
C LEU A 19 -2.77 3.65 4.26
N GLY A 20 -2.35 3.09 3.14
CA GLY A 20 -2.32 3.76 1.83
C GLY A 20 -3.72 4.14 1.33
N CYS A 21 -4.73 3.27 1.54
CA CYS A 21 -6.12 3.54 1.23
C CYS A 21 -6.62 4.79 1.99
N TRP A 22 -6.41 4.85 3.31
CA TRP A 22 -6.72 6.05 4.07
C TRP A 22 -5.96 7.26 3.54
N PHE A 23 -4.66 7.12 3.29
CA PHE A 23 -3.81 8.21 2.82
C PHE A 23 -4.32 8.82 1.51
N THR A 24 -4.78 8.01 0.57
CA THR A 24 -5.28 8.45 -0.74
C THR A 24 -6.71 8.97 -0.69
N THR A 25 -7.55 8.43 0.19
CA THR A 25 -8.98 8.80 0.27
C THR A 25 -9.27 9.90 1.31
N ARG A 26 -8.30 10.31 2.13
CA ARG A 26 -8.49 11.25 3.25
C ARG A 26 -9.08 12.61 2.85
N HIS A 27 -8.83 13.06 1.63
CA HIS A 27 -9.33 14.33 1.11
C HIS A 27 -10.74 14.23 0.51
N ARG A 28 -11.33 13.04 0.45
CA ARG A 28 -12.68 12.79 -0.09
C ARG A 28 -12.88 13.23 -1.53
N GLU A 29 -11.85 13.17 -2.37
CA GLU A 29 -11.90 13.56 -3.78
C GLU A 29 -11.83 12.35 -4.72
N VAL A 30 -11.26 11.25 -4.23
CA VAL A 30 -11.17 9.99 -4.97
C VAL A 30 -12.50 9.25 -4.87
N GLY A 31 -13.04 8.81 -6.00
CA GLY A 31 -14.34 8.15 -6.08
C GLY A 31 -14.46 6.90 -5.20
N LEU A 32 -15.68 6.63 -4.71
CA LEU A 32 -15.97 5.50 -3.82
C LEU A 32 -15.48 4.15 -4.37
N GLY A 33 -15.57 3.96 -5.69
CA GLY A 33 -15.15 2.72 -6.37
C GLY A 33 -13.68 2.37 -6.14
N TYR A 34 -12.80 3.38 -6.06
CA TYR A 34 -11.40 3.17 -5.69
C TYR A 34 -11.26 2.58 -4.28
N GLY A 35 -11.94 3.19 -3.31
CA GLY A 35 -11.94 2.68 -1.95
C GLY A 35 -12.54 1.27 -1.82
N TRP A 36 -13.54 0.92 -2.64
CA TRP A 36 -14.10 -0.43 -2.67
C TRP A 36 -13.12 -1.44 -3.26
N LEU A 37 -12.41 -1.06 -4.34
CA LEU A 37 -11.37 -1.89 -4.93
C LEU A 37 -10.28 -2.21 -3.91
N LEU A 38 -9.74 -1.20 -3.23
CA LEU A 38 -8.69 -1.38 -2.24
C LEU A 38 -9.15 -2.22 -1.05
N ARG A 39 -10.27 -1.84 -0.41
CA ARG A 39 -10.80 -2.60 0.74
C ARG A 39 -11.14 -4.03 0.36
N GLY A 40 -11.72 -4.26 -0.83
CA GLY A 40 -12.01 -5.61 -1.33
C GLY A 40 -10.74 -6.43 -1.52
N THR A 41 -9.70 -5.86 -2.11
CA THR A 41 -8.41 -6.52 -2.28
C THR A 41 -7.78 -6.86 -0.93
N TYR A 42 -7.76 -5.91 0.01
CA TYR A 42 -7.11 -6.11 1.30
C TYR A 42 -7.90 -7.02 2.25
N VAL A 43 -9.24 -7.08 2.14
CA VAL A 43 -10.04 -8.13 2.81
C VAL A 43 -9.60 -9.52 2.35
N LEU A 44 -9.45 -9.71 1.04
CA LEU A 44 -9.04 -11.00 0.50
C LEU A 44 -7.63 -11.38 0.94
N MET A 45 -6.70 -10.43 0.95
CA MET A 45 -5.32 -10.68 1.39
C MET A 45 -5.23 -11.00 2.89
N ALA A 46 -5.91 -10.22 3.73
CA ALA A 46 -5.94 -10.47 5.17
C ALA A 46 -6.64 -11.79 5.50
N GLY A 47 -7.73 -12.11 4.79
CA GLY A 47 -8.43 -13.39 4.92
C GLY A 47 -7.57 -14.58 4.46
N ALA A 48 -6.84 -14.43 3.35
CA ALA A 48 -5.90 -15.44 2.88
C ALA A 48 -4.74 -15.64 3.87
N SER A 49 -4.21 -14.54 4.44
CA SER A 49 -3.20 -14.60 5.51
C SER A 49 -3.69 -15.44 6.70
N ALA A 50 -4.88 -15.15 7.20
CA ALA A 50 -5.48 -15.90 8.32
C ALA A 50 -5.70 -17.37 7.95
N TYR A 51 -6.21 -17.64 6.73
CA TYR A 51 -6.44 -19.00 6.26
C TYR A 51 -5.14 -19.80 6.17
N ILE A 52 -4.10 -19.25 5.53
CA ILE A 52 -2.79 -19.90 5.40
C ILE A 52 -2.18 -20.15 6.77
N GLY A 53 -2.24 -19.16 7.66
CA GLY A 53 -1.68 -19.27 9.00
C GLY A 53 -2.32 -20.34 9.89
N PHE A 54 -3.58 -20.71 9.66
CA PHE A 54 -4.24 -21.78 10.40
C PHE A 54 -4.29 -23.11 9.65
N ALA A 55 -4.44 -23.10 8.32
CA ALA A 55 -4.69 -24.31 7.54
C ALA A 55 -3.43 -24.97 7.01
N SER A 56 -2.40 -24.19 6.64
CA SER A 56 -1.18 -24.73 6.03
C SER A 56 -0.07 -25.02 7.04
N THR A 57 -0.04 -24.29 8.13
CA THR A 57 0.91 -24.46 9.23
C THR A 57 0.14 -24.36 10.54
N SER A 58 -0.01 -25.49 11.25
CA SER A 58 -0.51 -25.39 12.62
C SER A 58 0.40 -24.46 13.41
N PRO A 59 -0.12 -23.42 14.08
CA PRO A 59 0.69 -22.47 14.79
C PRO A 59 1.63 -23.18 15.77
N SER A 60 2.92 -22.98 15.63
CA SER A 60 3.95 -23.60 16.46
C SER A 60 4.24 -22.77 17.71
N SER A 61 3.83 -21.50 17.71
CA SER A 61 4.09 -20.54 18.77
C SER A 61 2.85 -19.72 19.15
N ILE A 62 2.90 -19.11 20.35
CA ILE A 62 1.86 -18.18 20.80
C ILE A 62 1.82 -16.94 19.89
N SER A 63 2.98 -16.46 19.43
CA SER A 63 3.07 -15.30 18.53
C SER A 63 2.39 -15.56 17.20
N GLU A 64 2.57 -16.73 16.59
CA GLU A 64 1.84 -17.11 15.37
C GLU A 64 0.33 -17.18 15.59
N THR A 65 -0.11 -17.73 16.72
CA THR A 65 -1.53 -17.76 17.07
C THR A 65 -2.12 -16.35 17.21
N ILE A 66 -1.40 -15.44 17.90
CA ILE A 66 -1.80 -14.03 18.02
C ILE A 66 -1.87 -13.35 16.65
N ARG A 67 -0.85 -13.55 15.80
CA ARG A 67 -0.82 -13.03 14.42
C ARG A 67 -2.06 -13.48 13.65
N ASN A 68 -2.36 -14.78 13.66
CA ASN A 68 -3.47 -15.36 12.90
C ASN A 68 -4.84 -14.90 13.42
N CYS A 69 -5.04 -14.83 14.74
CA CYS A 69 -6.26 -14.28 15.35
C CYS A 69 -6.44 -12.80 15.01
N ALA A 70 -5.36 -12.02 15.07
CA ALA A 70 -5.40 -10.60 14.72
C ALA A 70 -5.65 -10.40 13.21
N ALA A 71 -5.15 -11.28 12.33
CA ALA A 71 -5.45 -11.25 10.90
C ALA A 71 -6.96 -11.48 10.62
N ILE A 72 -7.64 -12.35 11.39
CA ILE A 72 -9.10 -12.50 11.33
C ILE A 72 -9.78 -11.18 11.74
N ALA A 73 -9.33 -10.54 12.81
CA ALA A 73 -9.87 -9.25 13.24
C ALA A 73 -9.68 -8.16 12.19
N VAL A 74 -8.48 -8.06 11.59
CA VAL A 74 -8.20 -7.16 10.46
C VAL A 74 -9.18 -7.40 9.32
N THR A 75 -9.34 -8.67 8.89
CA THR A 75 -10.28 -9.05 7.83
C THR A 75 -11.70 -8.58 8.13
N GLY A 76 -12.19 -8.86 9.35
CA GLY A 76 -13.53 -8.48 9.79
C GLY A 76 -13.74 -6.96 9.79
N VAL A 77 -12.77 -6.20 10.32
CA VAL A 77 -12.87 -4.73 10.37
C VAL A 77 -12.82 -4.11 8.98
N ILE A 78 -11.98 -4.60 8.06
CA ILE A 78 -11.96 -4.11 6.67
C ILE A 78 -13.29 -4.45 5.97
N ALA A 79 -13.81 -5.67 6.16
CA ALA A 79 -15.09 -6.09 5.57
C ALA A 79 -16.26 -5.23 6.08
N LEU A 80 -16.28 -4.89 7.37
CA LEU A 80 -17.26 -3.97 7.95
C LEU A 80 -17.13 -2.57 7.36
N GLY A 81 -15.90 -2.05 7.21
CA GLY A 81 -15.64 -0.77 6.56
C GLY A 81 -16.12 -0.73 5.11
N LEU A 82 -15.87 -1.81 4.35
CA LEU A 82 -16.36 -1.97 2.98
C LEU A 82 -17.90 -1.98 2.95
N GLY A 83 -18.52 -2.80 3.80
CA GLY A 83 -19.98 -2.87 3.91
C GLY A 83 -20.61 -1.52 4.26
N GLN A 84 -20.05 -0.78 5.21
CA GLN A 84 -20.51 0.57 5.56
C GLN A 84 -20.34 1.55 4.39
N SER A 85 -19.21 1.48 3.66
CA SER A 85 -18.97 2.34 2.50
C SER A 85 -19.99 2.06 1.38
N ILE A 86 -20.30 0.80 1.13
CA ILE A 86 -21.33 0.40 0.15
C ILE A 86 -22.73 0.84 0.60
N ALA A 87 -23.06 0.68 1.88
CA ALA A 87 -24.35 1.11 2.42
C ALA A 87 -24.56 2.63 2.29
N ARG A 88 -23.47 3.41 2.44
CA ARG A 88 -23.49 4.87 2.34
C ARG A 88 -23.24 5.40 0.91
N ARG A 89 -23.26 4.54 -0.11
CA ARG A 89 -22.95 4.94 -1.50
C ARG A 89 -23.80 6.09 -2.05
N LYS A 90 -25.03 6.25 -1.57
CA LYS A 90 -25.94 7.32 -2.00
C LYS A 90 -25.48 8.72 -1.58
N ALA A 91 -24.72 8.84 -0.51
CA ALA A 91 -24.19 10.11 -0.03
C ALA A 91 -23.07 10.68 -0.93
N GLY A 92 -22.47 9.84 -1.80
CA GLY A 92 -21.41 10.26 -2.72
C GLY A 92 -20.08 10.57 -2.02
N VAL A 93 -19.34 11.48 -2.64
CA VAL A 93 -18.04 11.98 -2.16
C VAL A 93 -18.04 13.51 -2.37
N SER A 94 -18.20 14.26 -1.28
CA SER A 94 -18.39 15.72 -1.33
C SER A 94 -17.23 16.47 -1.97
N GLY A 95 -16.00 16.10 -1.64
CA GLY A 95 -14.82 16.79 -2.18
C GLY A 95 -14.65 16.63 -3.71
N PHE A 96 -15.20 15.56 -4.29
CA PHE A 96 -15.22 15.38 -5.74
C PHE A 96 -16.17 16.38 -6.41
N VAL A 97 -17.35 16.59 -5.84
CA VAL A 97 -18.34 17.56 -6.33
C VAL A 97 -17.76 18.97 -6.22
N ASP A 98 -17.21 19.33 -5.05
CA ASP A 98 -16.61 20.64 -4.80
C ASP A 98 -15.48 20.99 -5.79
N GLU A 99 -14.60 20.03 -6.10
CA GLU A 99 -13.49 20.27 -7.05
C GLU A 99 -14.01 20.36 -8.49
N HIS A 100 -15.05 19.60 -8.84
CA HIS A 100 -15.70 19.71 -10.16
C HIS A 100 -16.33 21.08 -10.35
N ASP A 101 -17.04 21.56 -9.34
CA ASP A 101 -17.72 22.86 -9.38
C ASP A 101 -16.72 24.03 -9.43
N ARG A 102 -15.64 23.97 -8.64
CA ARG A 102 -14.54 24.96 -8.73
C ARG A 102 -13.88 24.98 -10.10
N ARG A 103 -13.79 23.84 -10.79
CA ARG A 103 -13.28 23.77 -12.15
C ARG A 103 -14.23 24.37 -13.17
N SER A 104 -15.51 24.03 -13.07
CA SER A 104 -16.55 24.54 -13.95
C SER A 104 -16.63 26.04 -13.83
N GLN A 105 -16.61 26.59 -12.61
CA GLN A 105 -16.59 28.04 -12.36
C GLN A 105 -15.36 28.71 -12.99
N ARG A 106 -14.15 28.16 -12.80
CA ARG A 106 -12.94 28.72 -13.42
C ARG A 106 -12.98 28.69 -14.95
N ILE A 107 -13.58 27.67 -15.56
CA ILE A 107 -13.76 27.59 -17.02
C ILE A 107 -14.79 28.58 -17.46
N ALA A 108 -15.90 28.75 -16.76
CA ALA A 108 -16.93 29.73 -17.04
C ALA A 108 -16.36 31.16 -16.97
N GLU A 109 -15.57 31.49 -15.94
CA GLU A 109 -14.89 32.78 -15.81
C GLU A 109 -13.90 33.06 -16.98
N MET A 110 -13.19 32.04 -17.46
CA MET A 110 -12.22 32.20 -18.55
C MET A 110 -12.86 32.23 -19.95
N THR A 111 -13.95 31.54 -20.15
CA THR A 111 -14.56 31.33 -21.46
C THR A 111 -15.84 32.11 -21.67
N GLY A 112 -16.46 32.68 -20.61
CA GLY A 112 -17.75 33.31 -20.63
C GLY A 112 -18.92 32.33 -20.94
N ILE A 113 -18.66 31.04 -20.99
CA ILE A 113 -19.64 29.99 -21.25
C ILE A 113 -20.03 29.37 -19.91
N ASP A 114 -21.17 29.78 -19.38
CA ASP A 114 -21.81 29.12 -18.26
C ASP A 114 -22.37 27.78 -18.77
N ARG A 115 -21.66 26.69 -18.50
CA ARG A 115 -22.22 25.35 -18.67
C ARG A 115 -23.04 25.11 -17.42
N ASP A 116 -24.37 25.12 -17.55
CA ASP A 116 -25.29 24.64 -16.52
C ASP A 116 -24.66 23.36 -15.92
N SER A 117 -24.02 23.53 -14.78
CA SER A 117 -23.61 22.41 -13.92
C SER A 117 -24.94 21.79 -13.51
N ALA A 118 -25.34 20.72 -14.21
CA ALA A 118 -26.44 19.90 -13.72
C ALA A 118 -26.12 19.65 -12.25
N GLU A 119 -26.88 20.27 -11.35
CA GLU A 119 -26.80 20.07 -9.91
C GLU A 119 -26.86 18.55 -9.71
N LYS A 120 -25.69 17.91 -9.62
CA LYS A 120 -25.63 16.59 -9.05
C LYS A 120 -25.96 16.80 -7.59
N GLU A 121 -27.22 16.57 -7.25
CA GLU A 121 -27.70 16.54 -5.89
C GLU A 121 -26.66 15.77 -5.07
N VAL A 122 -26.04 16.48 -4.15
CA VAL A 122 -25.22 15.86 -3.09
C VAL A 122 -26.18 14.89 -2.41
N GLY A 123 -25.92 13.59 -2.57
CA GLY A 123 -26.87 12.57 -2.13
C GLY A 123 -27.17 12.73 -0.65
N GLU A 124 -28.42 12.59 -0.29
CA GLU A 124 -28.88 12.65 1.11
C GLU A 124 -28.19 11.55 1.92
N GLY A 125 -27.54 11.92 3.02
CA GLY A 125 -27.02 10.98 4.00
C GLY A 125 -25.62 11.30 4.50
N LYS A 126 -25.18 10.52 5.49
CA LYS A 126 -23.80 10.59 6.04
C LYS A 126 -22.81 9.91 5.11
N GLU A 127 -21.82 10.65 4.62
CA GLU A 127 -20.70 10.11 3.87
C GLU A 127 -19.89 9.08 4.68
N PHE A 128 -19.18 8.20 3.98
CA PHE A 128 -18.22 7.33 4.61
C PHE A 128 -17.04 8.16 5.15
N ALA A 129 -16.69 7.97 6.42
CA ALA A 129 -15.57 8.67 7.02
C ALA A 129 -14.25 7.92 6.71
N PRO A 130 -13.29 8.51 5.97
CA PRO A 130 -12.03 7.84 5.64
C PRO A 130 -11.22 7.41 6.85
N LEU A 131 -11.39 8.06 8.01
CA LEU A 131 -10.76 7.66 9.28
C LEU A 131 -11.10 6.23 9.71
N LEU A 132 -12.21 5.68 9.25
CA LEU A 132 -12.57 4.28 9.53
C LEU A 132 -11.60 3.28 8.87
N ASP A 133 -10.88 3.70 7.83
CA ASP A 133 -9.83 2.90 7.20
C ASP A 133 -8.58 2.73 8.07
N LEU A 134 -8.44 3.53 9.13
CA LEU A 134 -7.38 3.35 10.13
C LEU A 134 -7.77 2.32 11.23
N ALA A 135 -9.04 1.97 11.36
CA ALA A 135 -9.47 1.02 12.39
C ALA A 135 -8.80 -0.37 12.26
N PRO A 136 -8.60 -0.94 11.04
CA PRO A 136 -7.89 -2.20 10.87
C PRO A 136 -6.44 -2.15 11.34
N LEU A 137 -5.80 -0.97 11.34
CA LEU A 137 -4.38 -0.80 11.71
C LEU A 137 -4.14 -1.13 13.19
N ALA A 138 -5.13 -0.93 14.07
CA ALA A 138 -4.98 -1.27 15.48
C ALA A 138 -4.71 -2.77 15.67
N PHE A 139 -5.52 -3.62 15.02
CA PHE A 139 -5.31 -5.07 15.01
C PHE A 139 -4.13 -5.46 14.12
N GLY A 140 -3.93 -4.73 13.02
CA GLY A 140 -2.81 -4.92 12.12
C GLY A 140 -1.46 -4.73 12.80
N LEU A 141 -1.28 -3.72 13.62
CA LEU A 141 -0.05 -3.51 14.40
C LEU A 141 0.22 -4.67 15.36
N ILE A 142 -0.81 -5.16 16.06
CA ILE A 142 -0.67 -6.33 16.93
C ILE A 142 -0.21 -7.54 16.11
N ALA A 143 -0.83 -7.75 14.96
CA ALA A 143 -0.50 -8.86 14.08
C ALA A 143 0.92 -8.76 13.50
N LEU A 144 1.35 -7.57 13.07
CA LEU A 144 2.70 -7.34 12.55
C LEU A 144 3.78 -7.46 13.63
N ILE A 145 3.52 -7.01 14.85
CA ILE A 145 4.42 -7.21 16.00
C ILE A 145 4.56 -8.71 16.29
N ALA A 146 3.43 -9.42 16.36
CA ALA A 146 3.43 -10.85 16.60
C ALA A 146 4.15 -11.63 15.48
N ALA A 147 3.99 -11.20 14.22
CA ALA A 147 4.74 -11.75 13.08
C ALA A 147 6.24 -11.52 13.23
N GLY A 148 6.67 -10.30 13.57
CA GLY A 148 8.09 -10.01 13.78
C GLY A 148 8.72 -10.82 14.93
N VAL A 149 7.98 -11.09 16.00
CA VAL A 149 8.44 -11.96 17.09
C VAL A 149 8.56 -13.42 16.64
N SER A 150 7.72 -13.88 15.71
CA SER A 150 7.80 -15.24 15.20
C SER A 150 8.92 -15.49 14.19
N ASP A 151 9.44 -14.44 13.56
CA ASP A 151 10.52 -14.54 12.55
C ASP A 151 11.87 -14.94 13.19
N GLY A 152 12.00 -14.88 14.52
CA GLY A 152 13.22 -15.25 15.24
C GLY A 152 14.33 -14.19 15.19
N GLY A 153 15.46 -14.47 15.84
CA GLY A 153 16.60 -13.55 15.90
C GLY A 153 16.40 -12.39 16.86
N ASN A 154 16.67 -11.15 16.43
CA ASN A 154 16.45 -9.96 17.24
C ASN A 154 15.02 -9.43 17.01
N ASP A 155 14.14 -9.68 17.97
CA ASP A 155 12.71 -9.31 17.89
C ASP A 155 12.47 -7.84 17.50
N ALA A 156 13.24 -6.91 18.05
CA ALA A 156 13.07 -5.49 17.75
C ALA A 156 13.36 -5.18 16.27
N VAL A 157 14.39 -5.76 15.71
CA VAL A 157 14.76 -5.60 14.30
C VAL A 157 13.73 -6.26 13.40
N ALA A 158 13.29 -7.47 13.72
CA ALA A 158 12.29 -8.21 12.97
C ALA A 158 10.92 -7.45 12.96
N ILE A 159 10.49 -6.95 14.11
CA ILE A 159 9.27 -6.12 14.21
C ILE A 159 9.38 -4.86 13.35
N ILE A 160 10.50 -4.13 13.43
CA ILE A 160 10.68 -2.90 12.63
C ILE A 160 10.67 -3.22 11.13
N ARG A 161 11.36 -4.27 10.69
CA ARG A 161 11.35 -4.75 9.30
C ARG A 161 9.92 -5.08 8.84
N THR A 162 9.15 -5.75 9.69
CA THR A 162 7.78 -6.16 9.37
C THR A 162 6.85 -4.95 9.23
N ILE A 163 6.97 -3.95 10.11
CA ILE A 163 6.15 -2.74 10.06
C ILE A 163 6.53 -1.83 8.87
N VAL A 164 7.84 -1.63 8.64
CA VAL A 164 8.30 -0.78 7.53
C VAL A 164 7.97 -1.44 6.19
N GLY A 165 8.19 -2.77 6.06
CA GLY A 165 7.80 -3.53 4.88
C GLY A 165 6.31 -3.49 4.60
N ALA A 166 5.46 -3.49 5.64
CA ALA A 166 4.02 -3.30 5.46
C ALA A 166 3.70 -1.94 4.81
N ALA A 167 4.27 -0.86 5.32
CA ALA A 167 4.10 0.47 4.72
C ALA A 167 4.67 0.52 3.29
N PHE A 168 5.84 -0.09 3.06
CA PHE A 168 6.51 -0.13 1.76
C PHE A 168 5.67 -0.84 0.69
N LEU A 169 5.20 -2.06 0.96
CA LEU A 169 4.37 -2.83 0.04
C LEU A 169 3.00 -2.19 -0.19
N GLY A 170 2.38 -1.64 0.85
CA GLY A 170 1.09 -0.98 0.75
C GLY A 170 1.15 0.29 -0.08
N PHE A 171 2.09 1.18 0.20
CA PHE A 171 2.18 2.46 -0.51
C PHE A 171 2.57 2.31 -1.99
N VAL A 172 3.47 1.37 -2.34
CA VAL A 172 3.78 1.13 -3.75
C VAL A 172 2.57 0.60 -4.51
N SER A 173 1.81 -0.30 -3.91
CA SER A 173 0.60 -0.87 -4.50
C SER A 173 -0.48 0.18 -4.72
N ASP A 174 -0.74 0.99 -3.70
CA ASP A 174 -1.76 2.03 -3.78
C ASP A 174 -1.35 3.19 -4.70
N ALA A 175 -0.05 3.51 -4.80
CA ALA A 175 0.45 4.48 -5.77
C ALA A 175 0.21 4.01 -7.21
N MET A 176 0.46 2.73 -7.49
CA MET A 176 0.18 2.12 -8.79
C MET A 176 -1.33 2.09 -9.08
N LEU A 177 -2.15 1.61 -8.12
CA LEU A 177 -3.59 1.53 -8.29
C LEU A 177 -4.26 2.91 -8.41
N LEU A 178 -3.77 3.91 -7.68
CA LEU A 178 -4.24 5.28 -7.84
C LEU A 178 -3.89 5.84 -9.22
N GLY A 179 -2.67 5.61 -9.71
CA GLY A 179 -2.29 5.97 -11.07
C GLY A 179 -3.23 5.36 -12.12
N HIS A 180 -3.56 4.08 -11.96
CA HIS A 180 -4.54 3.41 -12.82
C HIS A 180 -5.95 4.01 -12.67
N TRP A 181 -6.35 4.43 -11.47
CA TRP A 181 -7.65 5.03 -11.21
C TRP A 181 -7.88 6.36 -11.95
N TYR A 182 -6.81 7.08 -12.31
CA TYR A 182 -6.92 8.27 -13.16
C TYR A 182 -7.51 8.00 -14.55
N LEU A 183 -7.47 6.74 -15.03
CA LEU A 183 -8.18 6.33 -16.25
C LEU A 183 -9.70 6.25 -16.05
N VAL A 184 -10.12 5.84 -14.85
CA VAL A 184 -11.54 5.69 -14.49
C VAL A 184 -12.15 7.03 -14.09
N GLN A 185 -11.35 7.89 -13.44
CA GLN A 185 -11.76 9.21 -12.96
C GLN A 185 -10.90 10.31 -13.61
N PRO A 186 -11.14 10.64 -14.90
CA PRO A 186 -10.43 11.74 -15.55
C PRO A 186 -10.76 13.05 -14.85
N GLY A 187 -9.73 13.82 -14.54
CA GLY A 187 -9.93 15.08 -13.85
C GLY A 187 -9.62 15.09 -12.37
N LEU A 188 -9.29 13.95 -11.79
CA LEU A 188 -8.76 13.88 -10.42
C LEU A 188 -7.49 14.76 -10.29
N PRO A 189 -7.38 15.62 -9.26
CA PRO A 189 -6.21 16.46 -9.05
C PRO A 189 -4.92 15.62 -8.91
N ARG A 190 -3.87 16.00 -9.64
CA ARG A 190 -2.57 15.29 -9.62
C ARG A 190 -1.89 15.29 -8.27
N ARG A 191 -2.33 16.13 -7.34
CA ARG A 191 -1.77 16.18 -5.99
C ARG A 191 -1.80 14.82 -5.31
N HIS A 192 -2.88 14.04 -5.49
CA HIS A 192 -3.03 12.74 -4.82
C HIS A 192 -1.97 11.74 -5.25
N VAL A 193 -1.72 11.59 -6.55
CA VAL A 193 -0.65 10.70 -7.02
C VAL A 193 0.73 11.24 -6.66
N ASN A 194 0.94 12.56 -6.70
CA ASN A 194 2.20 13.17 -6.25
C ASN A 194 2.46 12.93 -4.76
N GLU A 195 1.43 13.06 -3.92
CA GLU A 195 1.55 12.86 -2.47
C GLU A 195 1.91 11.41 -2.13
N ILE A 196 1.21 10.43 -2.72
CA ILE A 196 1.50 9.03 -2.41
C ILE A 196 2.86 8.58 -2.94
N VAL A 197 3.28 9.02 -4.14
CA VAL A 197 4.60 8.69 -4.69
C VAL A 197 5.71 9.36 -3.86
N LYS A 198 5.51 10.59 -3.36
CA LYS A 198 6.44 11.24 -2.42
C LYS A 198 6.52 10.49 -1.09
N ALA A 199 5.38 10.07 -0.54
CA ALA A 199 5.36 9.29 0.67
C ALA A 199 6.09 7.94 0.48
N PHE A 200 5.87 7.28 -0.64
CA PHE A 200 6.60 6.06 -0.99
C PHE A 200 8.11 6.31 -1.14
N LEU A 201 8.52 7.40 -1.79
CA LEU A 201 9.94 7.78 -1.88
C LEU A 201 10.57 8.01 -0.50
N PHE A 202 9.80 8.46 0.49
CA PHE A 202 10.26 8.60 1.87
C PHE A 202 10.34 7.26 2.61
N ILE A 203 9.42 6.34 2.33
CA ILE A 203 9.40 5.00 2.95
C ILE A 203 10.51 4.11 2.37
N TRP A 204 10.81 4.22 1.08
CA TRP A 204 11.81 3.40 0.41
C TRP A 204 13.19 3.36 1.10
N PRO A 205 13.83 4.48 1.47
CA PRO A 205 15.12 4.41 2.16
C PRO A 205 15.01 3.78 3.55
N LEU A 206 13.88 3.94 4.24
CA LEU A 206 13.66 3.28 5.53
C LEU A 206 13.66 1.76 5.36
N GLU A 207 12.97 1.25 4.33
CA GLU A 207 12.96 -0.17 4.01
C GLU A 207 14.38 -0.69 3.73
N VAL A 208 15.14 0.00 2.87
CA VAL A 208 16.52 -0.38 2.58
C VAL A 208 17.39 -0.40 3.83
N ILE A 209 17.27 0.63 4.68
CA ILE A 209 18.05 0.74 5.93
C ILE A 209 17.72 -0.40 6.89
N VAL A 210 16.46 -0.68 7.14
CA VAL A 210 16.08 -1.74 8.10
C VAL A 210 16.47 -3.14 7.61
N MET A 211 16.54 -3.35 6.30
CA MET A 211 17.03 -4.61 5.72
C MET A 211 18.56 -4.75 5.82
N LEU A 212 19.29 -3.66 6.05
CA LEU A 212 20.75 -3.67 6.24
C LEU A 212 21.17 -3.80 7.72
N ILE A 213 20.27 -3.55 8.69
CA ILE A 213 20.55 -3.55 10.13
C ILE A 213 20.20 -4.95 10.73
N PRO A 214 20.96 -5.47 11.70
CA PRO A 214 22.28 -5.03 12.20
C PRO A 214 23.40 -5.35 11.25
N THR A 215 23.35 -6.49 10.57
CA THR A 215 24.18 -6.90 9.44
C THR A 215 23.31 -7.20 8.22
N GLY A 216 22.08 -7.70 8.44
CA GLY A 216 21.04 -7.86 7.43
C GLY A 216 21.59 -8.37 6.08
N MET A 217 21.20 -7.72 5.00
CA MET A 217 21.68 -8.07 3.66
C MET A 217 23.18 -7.90 3.45
N PHE A 218 23.91 -7.15 4.30
CA PHE A 218 25.38 -7.15 4.27
C PHE A 218 25.99 -8.53 4.55
N SER A 219 25.33 -9.35 5.40
CA SER A 219 25.80 -10.70 5.69
C SER A 219 25.73 -11.62 4.46
N VAL A 220 24.80 -11.37 3.55
CA VAL A 220 24.68 -12.10 2.28
C VAL A 220 25.81 -11.70 1.32
N PHE A 221 26.11 -10.40 1.20
CA PHE A 221 27.22 -9.92 0.37
C PHE A 221 28.59 -10.37 0.88
N SER A 222 28.76 -10.47 2.21
CA SER A 222 30.01 -10.94 2.82
C SER A 222 30.17 -12.46 2.80
N GLY A 223 29.13 -13.20 2.40
CA GLY A 223 29.10 -14.67 2.43
C GLY A 223 28.94 -15.26 3.84
N SER A 224 28.59 -14.44 4.85
CA SER A 224 28.35 -14.92 6.21
C SER A 224 27.02 -15.65 6.33
N VAL A 225 26.07 -15.32 5.46
CA VAL A 225 24.81 -16.06 5.28
C VAL A 225 24.84 -16.66 3.88
N ASP A 226 24.68 -17.97 3.82
CA ASP A 226 24.59 -18.69 2.54
C ASP A 226 23.16 -18.54 2.00
N ASP A 227 23.02 -17.85 0.89
CA ASP A 227 21.75 -17.69 0.18
C ASP A 227 21.41 -18.89 -0.74
N GLY A 228 22.25 -19.94 -0.73
CA GLY A 228 22.12 -21.10 -1.62
C GLY A 228 22.42 -20.81 -3.11
N TRP A 229 22.80 -19.57 -3.45
CA TRP A 229 23.04 -19.08 -4.81
C TRP A 229 24.37 -18.32 -4.94
N GLY A 230 25.29 -18.53 -4.00
CA GLY A 230 26.63 -17.93 -4.04
C GLY A 230 26.64 -16.40 -3.94
N GLY A 231 25.71 -15.82 -3.18
CA GLY A 231 25.57 -14.37 -2.98
C GLY A 231 24.75 -13.64 -4.08
N GLN A 232 24.22 -14.37 -5.05
CA GLN A 232 23.47 -13.75 -6.17
C GLN A 232 22.16 -13.10 -5.71
N LEU A 233 21.49 -13.63 -4.68
CA LEU A 233 20.29 -13.04 -4.13
C LEU A 233 20.54 -11.68 -3.49
N GLY A 234 21.71 -11.47 -2.88
CA GLY A 234 22.15 -10.16 -2.40
C GLY A 234 22.25 -9.14 -3.52
N TRP A 235 22.90 -9.50 -4.64
CA TRP A 235 22.98 -8.61 -5.81
C TRP A 235 21.64 -8.35 -6.47
N PHE A 236 20.79 -9.37 -6.56
CA PHE A 236 19.43 -9.22 -7.06
C PHE A 236 18.63 -8.24 -6.18
N TRP A 237 18.70 -8.39 -4.85
CA TRP A 237 18.10 -7.47 -3.90
C TRP A 237 18.57 -6.04 -4.09
N ALA A 238 19.89 -5.81 -4.21
CA ALA A 238 20.46 -4.49 -4.42
C ALA A 238 19.97 -3.87 -5.74
N ALA A 239 19.92 -4.65 -6.81
CA ALA A 239 19.38 -4.21 -8.09
C ALA A 239 17.91 -3.80 -7.97
N CYS A 240 17.08 -4.60 -7.29
CA CYS A 240 15.67 -4.29 -7.03
C CYS A 240 15.53 -3.01 -6.19
N ALA A 241 16.28 -2.87 -5.10
CA ALA A 241 16.22 -1.72 -4.22
C ALA A 241 16.60 -0.42 -4.95
N ILE A 242 17.70 -0.42 -5.69
CA ILE A 242 18.16 0.74 -6.49
C ILE A 242 17.13 1.08 -7.58
N THR A 243 16.65 0.06 -8.32
CA THR A 243 15.69 0.27 -9.40
C THR A 243 14.38 0.85 -8.87
N THR A 244 13.87 0.39 -7.73
CA THR A 244 12.67 0.94 -7.08
C THR A 244 12.83 2.42 -6.78
N GLY A 245 13.97 2.83 -6.20
CA GLY A 245 14.26 4.23 -5.93
C GLY A 245 14.35 5.07 -7.20
N VAL A 246 15.08 4.59 -8.22
CA VAL A 246 15.19 5.27 -9.52
C VAL A 246 13.83 5.43 -10.18
N LEU A 247 13.02 4.36 -10.27
CA LEU A 247 11.69 4.41 -10.85
C LEU A 247 10.78 5.40 -10.12
N THR A 248 10.85 5.45 -8.79
CA THR A 248 10.06 6.39 -7.99
C THR A 248 10.45 7.84 -8.27
N VAL A 249 11.76 8.15 -8.36
CA VAL A 249 12.25 9.49 -8.70
C VAL A 249 11.86 9.87 -10.13
N VAL A 250 12.00 8.96 -11.09
CA VAL A 250 11.59 9.20 -12.49
C VAL A 250 10.08 9.41 -12.58
N THR A 251 9.27 8.66 -11.80
CA THR A 251 7.82 8.87 -11.70
C THR A 251 7.49 10.29 -11.24
N LEU A 252 8.15 10.79 -10.19
CA LEU A 252 7.95 12.17 -9.71
C LEU A 252 8.34 13.21 -10.74
N LYS A 253 9.42 12.98 -11.50
CA LYS A 253 9.82 13.87 -12.62
C LYS A 253 8.78 13.83 -13.74
N ALA A 254 8.29 12.65 -14.13
CA ALA A 254 7.24 12.53 -15.14
C ALA A 254 5.98 13.28 -14.73
N LEU A 255 5.59 13.23 -13.46
CA LEU A 255 4.41 13.94 -12.95
C LEU A 255 4.54 15.48 -12.97
N GLN A 256 5.73 16.06 -13.17
CA GLN A 256 5.92 17.49 -13.33
C GLN A 256 5.43 17.98 -14.70
N GLU A 257 5.41 17.11 -15.70
CA GLU A 257 4.91 17.44 -17.03
C GLU A 257 3.39 17.65 -17.02
N ARG A 258 2.93 18.70 -17.74
CA ARG A 258 1.49 19.08 -17.71
C ARG A 258 0.60 18.16 -18.55
N ALA A 259 1.18 17.42 -19.49
CA ALA A 259 0.43 16.52 -20.37
C ALA A 259 -0.26 15.38 -19.60
N TYR A 260 -1.48 15.02 -19.98
CA TYR A 260 -2.20 13.90 -19.37
C TYR A 260 -1.45 12.57 -19.53
N SER A 261 -0.77 12.39 -20.67
CA SER A 261 0.10 11.24 -20.94
C SER A 261 1.20 11.05 -19.90
N ALA A 262 1.61 12.11 -19.20
CA ALA A 262 2.59 12.01 -18.13
C ALA A 262 2.07 11.23 -16.91
N VAL A 263 0.77 11.32 -16.60
CA VAL A 263 0.14 10.50 -15.54
C VAL A 263 0.13 9.03 -15.96
N MET A 264 -0.12 8.76 -17.24
CA MET A 264 -0.08 7.39 -17.77
C MET A 264 1.33 6.81 -17.74
N ALA A 265 2.34 7.59 -18.13
CA ALA A 265 3.74 7.20 -18.02
C ALA A 265 4.14 6.95 -16.56
N ALA A 266 3.75 7.83 -15.64
CA ALA A 266 3.97 7.66 -14.21
C ALA A 266 3.32 6.36 -13.68
N THR A 267 2.11 6.04 -14.13
CA THR A 267 1.43 4.78 -13.78
C THR A 267 2.23 3.57 -14.28
N GLY A 268 2.70 3.60 -15.52
CA GLY A 268 3.55 2.53 -16.07
C GLY A 268 4.86 2.34 -15.29
N LEU A 269 5.50 3.44 -14.87
CA LEU A 269 6.69 3.39 -14.03
C LEU A 269 6.38 2.77 -12.65
N MET A 270 5.23 3.07 -12.06
CA MET A 270 4.81 2.48 -10.79
C MET A 270 4.48 0.98 -10.92
N TYR A 271 4.00 0.51 -12.09
CA TYR A 271 3.88 -0.94 -12.36
C TYR A 271 5.23 -1.64 -12.35
N LEU A 272 6.27 -1.02 -12.85
CA LEU A 272 7.62 -1.57 -12.76
C LEU A 272 8.17 -1.46 -11.34
N ALA A 273 7.89 -0.35 -10.66
CA ALA A 273 8.33 -0.11 -9.28
C ALA A 273 7.74 -1.15 -8.30
N ILE A 274 6.48 -1.57 -8.47
CA ILE A 274 5.89 -2.59 -7.60
C ILE A 274 6.61 -3.92 -7.74
N LEU A 275 7.00 -4.34 -8.95
CA LEU A 275 7.74 -5.59 -9.16
C LEU A 275 9.09 -5.57 -8.45
N THR A 276 9.83 -4.46 -8.58
CA THR A 276 11.15 -4.33 -7.92
C THR A 276 11.03 -4.11 -6.42
N ALA A 277 9.98 -3.43 -5.94
CA ALA A 277 9.70 -3.27 -4.52
C ALA A 277 9.40 -4.63 -3.85
N PHE A 278 8.57 -5.45 -4.49
CA PHE A 278 8.34 -6.82 -4.02
C PHE A 278 9.62 -7.65 -4.04
N GLY A 279 10.45 -7.52 -5.08
CA GLY A 279 11.77 -8.14 -5.11
C GLY A 279 12.66 -7.69 -3.94
N THR A 280 12.59 -6.40 -3.56
CA THR A 280 13.35 -5.87 -2.41
C THR A 280 12.88 -6.47 -1.10
N ASP A 281 11.59 -6.44 -0.77
CA ASP A 281 11.08 -6.94 0.52
C ASP A 281 11.14 -8.47 0.60
N LEU A 282 10.62 -9.20 -0.41
CA LEU A 282 10.48 -10.65 -0.33
C LEU A 282 11.83 -11.38 -0.34
N VAL A 283 12.79 -10.92 -1.15
CA VAL A 283 14.12 -11.56 -1.21
C VAL A 283 14.86 -11.37 0.10
N ALA A 284 14.85 -10.14 0.65
CA ALA A 284 15.49 -9.89 1.93
C ALA A 284 14.89 -10.76 3.05
N ARG A 285 13.55 -10.85 3.13
CA ARG A 285 12.87 -11.69 4.11
C ARG A 285 13.22 -13.17 3.94
N ALA A 286 13.13 -13.67 2.70
CA ALA A 286 13.38 -15.07 2.42
C ALA A 286 14.81 -15.50 2.78
N VAL A 287 15.77 -14.60 2.62
CA VAL A 287 17.19 -14.90 2.94
C VAL A 287 17.51 -14.65 4.41
N LEU A 288 16.87 -13.68 5.05
CA LEU A 288 17.15 -13.31 6.44
C LEU A 288 16.31 -14.10 7.47
N ALA A 289 15.27 -14.82 7.05
CA ALA A 289 14.49 -15.71 7.90
C ALA A 289 15.15 -17.08 8.13
N GLY A 290 16.19 -17.43 7.42
CA GLY A 290 16.99 -18.65 7.58
C GLY A 290 18.21 -18.35 8.46
#